data_4d5c4146d5a07c18576267a4a0d84d71
#
_entry.id   4d5c4146d5a07c18576267a4a0d84d71
#
_cell.length_a   1.000
_cell.length_b   1.000
_cell.length_c   1.000
_cell.angle_alpha   90.00
_cell.angle_beta   90.00
_cell.angle_gamma   90.00
#
_symmetry.space_group_name_H-M   'P 1'
#
loop_
_entity.id
_entity.type
_entity.pdbx_description
1 polymer ?
#
loop_
_entity_poly.entity_id
_entity_poly.type
_entity_poly.pdbx_seq_one_letter_code
_entity_poly.pdbx_strand_id
1 'polypeptide(L)'
;MEKLNKKGFTLVELIATIVVLALVVSISAYAITNIINSAKEKNYELLIKNIKDASETYYQECKYKYSNNSGITCNDNVTLQDLVNYGYLKGNGTEDKKMENVNPKMKIVNPKNNIDIGECSIAVKYENGKLTIESMSNNNSCPNDYN
;
A
#
# COMPACT_ATOMS: atom_id res chain seq x y z
N MET A 1 28.33 -25.54 52.17
CA MET A 1 27.50 -25.86 51.00
C MET A 1 26.06 -25.58 51.34
N GLU A 2 25.56 -24.47 50.85
CA GLU A 2 24.16 -24.03 51.06
C GLU A 2 23.23 -24.87 50.19
N LYS A 3 22.28 -25.60 50.81
CA LYS A 3 21.26 -26.37 50.07
C LYS A 3 20.27 -25.41 49.46
N LEU A 4 20.33 -25.19 48.17
CA LEU A 4 19.32 -24.50 47.37
C LEU A 4 17.98 -25.25 47.52
N ASN A 5 17.04 -24.60 48.22
CA ASN A 5 15.68 -25.12 48.42
C ASN A 5 14.90 -25.06 47.11
N LYS A 6 14.91 -26.14 46.33
CA LYS A 6 14.17 -26.27 45.07
C LYS A 6 12.68 -26.48 45.40
N LYS A 7 11.93 -25.38 45.57
CA LYS A 7 10.47 -25.45 45.60
C LYS A 7 9.99 -25.70 44.17
N GLY A 8 9.40 -26.85 43.92
CA GLY A 8 8.74 -27.15 42.65
C GLY A 8 7.42 -26.39 42.55
N PHE A 9 7.03 -26.01 41.33
CA PHE A 9 5.73 -25.41 41.03
C PHE A 9 4.60 -26.39 41.37
N THR A 10 3.56 -25.91 42.02
CA THR A 10 2.35 -26.72 42.30
C THR A 10 1.50 -26.80 41.01
N LEU A 11 0.75 -27.89 40.84
CA LEU A 11 -0.18 -28.08 39.72
C LEU A 11 -1.23 -26.95 39.69
N VAL A 12 -1.65 -26.44 40.83
CA VAL A 12 -2.60 -25.34 40.96
C VAL A 12 -2.03 -24.03 40.45
N GLU A 13 -0.75 -23.72 40.70
CA GLU A 13 -0.07 -22.54 40.20
C GLU A 13 0.03 -22.58 38.66
N LEU A 14 0.31 -23.75 38.10
CA LEU A 14 0.38 -23.91 36.65
C LEU A 14 -0.99 -23.64 36.00
N ILE A 15 -2.06 -24.23 36.56
CA ILE A 15 -3.43 -24.01 36.05
C ILE A 15 -3.83 -22.54 36.19
N ALA A 16 -3.55 -21.91 37.33
CA ALA A 16 -3.86 -20.50 37.53
C ALA A 16 -3.16 -19.60 36.51
N THR A 17 -1.88 -19.84 36.20
CA THR A 17 -1.14 -19.04 35.20
C THR A 17 -1.69 -19.17 33.79
N ILE A 18 -2.06 -20.37 33.33
CA ILE A 18 -2.63 -20.55 31.98
C ILE A 18 -4.01 -19.90 31.85
N VAL A 19 -4.84 -19.92 32.92
CA VAL A 19 -6.14 -19.23 32.91
C VAL A 19 -5.96 -17.72 32.80
N VAL A 20 -5.04 -17.12 33.55
CA VAL A 20 -4.75 -15.69 33.47
C VAL A 20 -4.20 -15.31 32.10
N LEU A 21 -3.28 -16.11 31.53
CA LEU A 21 -2.76 -15.89 30.20
C LEU A 21 -3.86 -15.95 29.11
N ALA A 22 -4.78 -16.90 29.23
CA ALA A 22 -5.90 -17.02 28.28
C ALA A 22 -6.80 -15.77 28.31
N LEU A 23 -7.07 -15.22 29.47
CA LEU A 23 -7.85 -13.97 29.61
C LEU A 23 -7.13 -12.77 28.98
N VAL A 24 -5.83 -12.61 29.22
CA VAL A 24 -5.03 -11.52 28.66
C VAL A 24 -4.99 -11.61 27.14
N VAL A 25 -4.76 -12.80 26.57
CA VAL A 25 -4.73 -13.02 25.11
C VAL A 25 -6.09 -12.68 24.48
N SER A 26 -7.20 -13.04 25.12
CA SER A 26 -8.54 -12.78 24.59
C SER A 26 -8.84 -11.28 24.45
N ILE A 27 -8.44 -10.46 25.41
CA ILE A 27 -8.63 -9.00 25.36
C ILE A 27 -7.70 -8.37 24.31
N SER A 28 -6.46 -8.85 24.22
CA SER A 28 -5.46 -8.31 23.28
C SER A 28 -5.84 -8.54 21.82
N ALA A 29 -6.44 -9.68 21.49
CA ALA A 29 -6.83 -10.02 20.13
C ALA A 29 -7.84 -9.01 19.53
N TYR A 30 -8.81 -8.55 20.30
CA TYR A 30 -9.78 -7.55 19.86
C TYR A 30 -9.14 -6.17 19.60
N ALA A 31 -8.24 -5.75 20.47
CA ALA A 31 -7.55 -4.47 20.31
C ALA A 31 -6.66 -4.45 19.05
N ILE A 32 -5.97 -5.56 18.76
CA ILE A 32 -5.07 -5.69 17.61
C ILE A 32 -5.83 -5.59 16.28
N THR A 33 -7.00 -6.22 16.14
CA THR A 33 -7.80 -6.15 14.90
C THR A 33 -8.23 -4.74 14.57
N ASN A 34 -8.63 -3.94 15.55
CA ASN A 34 -8.99 -2.54 15.33
C ASN A 34 -7.80 -1.69 14.89
N ILE A 35 -6.62 -1.92 15.47
CA ILE A 35 -5.39 -1.22 15.10
C ILE A 35 -5.00 -1.57 13.66
N ILE A 36 -5.06 -2.85 13.28
CA ILE A 36 -4.73 -3.30 11.93
C ILE A 36 -5.68 -2.67 10.90
N ASN A 37 -6.98 -2.64 11.17
CA ASN A 37 -7.96 -2.04 10.26
C ASN A 37 -7.73 -0.53 10.11
N SER A 38 -7.47 0.18 11.20
CA SER A 38 -7.12 1.61 11.14
C SER A 38 -5.82 1.87 10.39
N ALA A 39 -4.82 1.00 10.55
CA ALA A 39 -3.57 1.09 9.82
C ALA A 39 -3.76 0.85 8.31
N LYS A 40 -4.59 -0.11 7.93
CA LYS A 40 -4.93 -0.37 6.51
C LYS A 40 -5.61 0.82 5.86
N GLU A 41 -6.54 1.47 6.57
CA GLU A 41 -7.24 2.66 6.09
C GLU A 41 -6.26 3.81 5.85
N LYS A 42 -5.42 4.14 6.83
CA LYS A 42 -4.39 5.18 6.69
C LYS A 42 -3.39 4.89 5.58
N ASN A 43 -2.97 3.63 5.43
CA ASN A 43 -2.07 3.24 4.36
C ASN A 43 -2.73 3.37 2.98
N TYR A 44 -4.03 3.12 2.89
CA TYR A 44 -4.81 3.34 1.67
C TYR A 44 -4.90 4.83 1.31
N GLU A 45 -5.23 5.69 2.27
CA GLU A 45 -5.27 7.15 2.07
C GLU A 45 -3.89 7.69 1.61
N LEU A 46 -2.80 7.21 2.23
CA LEU A 46 -1.45 7.57 1.83
C LEU A 46 -1.12 7.08 0.41
N LEU A 47 -1.56 5.87 0.05
CA LEU A 47 -1.37 5.34 -1.30
C LEU A 47 -2.09 6.22 -2.33
N ILE A 48 -3.35 6.57 -2.10
CA ILE A 48 -4.12 7.45 -2.98
C ILE A 48 -3.44 8.82 -3.13
N LYS A 49 -2.97 9.39 -2.03
CA LYS A 49 -2.22 10.65 -2.06
C LYS A 49 -0.95 10.52 -2.90
N ASN A 50 -0.15 9.47 -2.69
CA ASN A 50 1.08 9.25 -3.45
C ASN A 50 0.81 9.06 -4.95
N ILE A 51 -0.27 8.35 -5.31
CA ILE A 51 -0.70 8.20 -6.70
C ILE A 51 -1.05 9.56 -7.30
N LYS A 52 -1.77 10.38 -6.56
CA LYS A 52 -2.16 11.74 -6.99
C LYS A 52 -0.93 12.61 -7.25
N ASP A 53 -0.01 12.68 -6.29
CA ASP A 53 1.23 13.47 -6.38
C ASP A 53 2.13 12.97 -7.52
N ALA A 54 2.25 11.65 -7.69
CA ALA A 54 3.03 11.04 -8.77
C ALA A 54 2.45 11.34 -10.16
N SER A 55 1.13 11.25 -10.29
CA SER A 55 0.42 11.55 -11.52
C SER A 55 0.56 13.02 -11.90
N GLU A 56 0.41 13.93 -10.93
CA GLU A 56 0.58 15.36 -11.16
C GLU A 56 2.01 15.67 -11.63
N THR A 57 3.02 15.09 -10.98
CA THR A 57 4.43 15.28 -11.37
C THR A 57 4.70 14.76 -12.77
N TYR A 58 4.21 13.56 -13.10
CA TYR A 58 4.34 12.98 -14.42
C TYR A 58 3.75 13.89 -15.52
N TYR A 59 2.52 14.37 -15.33
CA TYR A 59 1.85 15.20 -16.30
C TYR A 59 2.50 16.58 -16.44
N GLN A 60 2.97 17.19 -15.35
CA GLN A 60 3.70 18.45 -15.40
C GLN A 60 5.00 18.33 -16.19
N GLU A 61 5.79 17.29 -15.92
CA GLU A 61 7.04 17.04 -16.67
C GLU A 61 6.77 16.70 -18.13
N CYS A 62 5.76 15.88 -18.39
CA CYS A 62 5.38 15.54 -19.76
C CYS A 62 4.97 16.79 -20.53
N LYS A 63 4.12 17.65 -19.94
CA LYS A 63 3.70 18.91 -20.57
C LYS A 63 4.86 19.85 -20.82
N TYR A 64 5.82 19.95 -19.89
CA TYR A 64 7.01 20.77 -20.07
C TYR A 64 7.89 20.27 -21.23
N LYS A 65 8.12 18.95 -21.31
CA LYS A 65 8.88 18.33 -22.39
C LYS A 65 8.18 18.49 -23.76
N TYR A 66 6.84 18.37 -23.80
CA TYR A 66 6.05 18.58 -24.99
C TYR A 66 6.09 20.03 -25.49
N SER A 67 5.99 20.99 -24.57
CA SER A 67 6.09 22.43 -24.89
C SER A 67 7.44 22.82 -25.48
N ASN A 68 8.51 22.08 -25.14
CA ASN A 68 9.88 22.33 -25.61
C ASN A 68 10.28 21.54 -26.88
N ASN A 69 9.31 21.10 -27.68
CA ASN A 69 9.54 20.50 -29.02
C ASN A 69 10.23 19.13 -29.06
N SER A 70 10.04 18.32 -28.02
CA SER A 70 10.73 17.01 -27.90
C SER A 70 10.01 15.83 -28.56
N GLY A 71 8.92 16.04 -29.32
CA GLY A 71 8.22 14.97 -30.04
C GLY A 71 7.60 13.86 -29.16
N ILE A 72 7.51 14.09 -27.86
CA ILE A 72 6.95 13.14 -26.90
C ILE A 72 5.46 13.49 -26.73
N THR A 73 4.57 12.58 -27.14
CA THR A 73 3.15 12.67 -26.82
C THR A 73 2.92 12.20 -25.40
N CYS A 74 2.30 13.06 -24.57
CA CYS A 74 1.82 12.62 -23.25
C CYS A 74 0.74 11.57 -23.44
N ASN A 75 0.86 10.45 -22.75
CA ASN A 75 -0.15 9.42 -22.79
C ASN A 75 -1.26 9.82 -21.80
N ASP A 76 -2.47 10.07 -22.32
CA ASP A 76 -3.63 10.46 -21.50
C ASP A 76 -4.14 9.30 -20.63
N ASN A 77 -3.71 8.07 -20.90
CA ASN A 77 -4.02 6.86 -20.14
C ASN A 77 -2.73 6.21 -19.64
N VAL A 78 -2.27 6.67 -18.47
CA VAL A 78 -1.10 6.10 -17.79
C VAL A 78 -1.56 5.12 -16.74
N THR A 79 -0.98 3.92 -16.71
CA THR A 79 -1.25 2.95 -15.65
C THR A 79 -0.42 3.28 -14.41
N LEU A 80 -0.87 2.80 -13.24
CA LEU A 80 -0.08 2.89 -12.01
C LEU A 80 1.27 2.19 -12.15
N GLN A 81 1.31 1.09 -12.90
CA GLN A 81 2.55 0.37 -13.18
C GLN A 81 3.52 1.20 -14.04
N ASP A 82 3.00 2.01 -14.96
CA ASP A 82 3.84 2.92 -15.74
C ASP A 82 4.47 3.99 -14.86
N LEU A 83 3.73 4.55 -13.92
CA LEU A 83 4.29 5.51 -12.95
C LEU A 83 5.40 4.90 -12.10
N VAL A 84 5.30 3.61 -11.75
CA VAL A 84 6.39 2.90 -11.06
C VAL A 84 7.57 2.68 -11.99
N ASN A 85 7.33 2.25 -13.23
CA ASN A 85 8.39 2.01 -14.21
C ASN A 85 9.16 3.29 -14.56
N TYR A 86 8.48 4.44 -14.57
CA TYR A 86 9.09 5.75 -14.81
C TYR A 86 9.72 6.37 -13.57
N GLY A 87 9.53 5.75 -12.39
CA GLY A 87 10.13 6.21 -11.13
C GLY A 87 9.36 7.32 -10.41
N TYR A 88 8.15 7.66 -10.85
CA TYR A 88 7.29 8.66 -10.19
C TYR A 88 6.56 8.11 -8.97
N LEU A 89 6.27 6.81 -8.98
CA LEU A 89 5.58 6.13 -7.89
C LEU A 89 6.43 4.96 -7.38
N LYS A 90 6.48 4.80 -6.06
CA LYS A 90 7.12 3.65 -5.44
C LYS A 90 6.09 2.55 -5.20
N GLY A 91 6.35 1.35 -5.72
CA GLY A 91 5.54 0.18 -5.42
C GLY A 91 5.61 -0.19 -3.94
N ASN A 92 4.54 -0.77 -3.41
CA ASN A 92 4.39 -1.19 -2.02
C ASN A 92 4.18 -2.71 -1.86
N GLY A 93 4.13 -3.44 -2.99
CA GLY A 93 4.02 -4.89 -3.02
C GLY A 93 5.37 -5.58 -3.12
N THR A 94 5.35 -6.92 -3.08
CA THR A 94 6.54 -7.75 -3.28
C THR A 94 6.94 -7.77 -4.75
N GLU A 95 8.24 -7.80 -5.00
CA GLU A 95 8.79 -7.95 -6.35
C GLU A 95 8.38 -9.30 -6.96
N ASP A 96 7.98 -9.28 -8.22
CA ASP A 96 7.77 -10.52 -8.98
C ASP A 96 9.13 -11.10 -9.40
N LYS A 97 9.62 -12.10 -8.69
CA LYS A 97 10.91 -12.76 -8.94
C LYS A 97 10.93 -13.64 -10.22
N LYS A 98 9.87 -13.63 -11.02
CA LYS A 98 9.69 -14.57 -12.15
C LYS A 98 10.22 -14.09 -13.50
N MET A 99 10.82 -12.92 -13.61
CA MET A 99 11.41 -12.47 -14.88
C MET A 99 12.93 -12.28 -14.74
N GLU A 100 13.68 -13.33 -15.06
CA GLU A 100 15.11 -13.24 -15.41
C GLU A 100 15.25 -12.20 -16.55
N ASN A 101 15.91 -11.09 -16.29
CA ASN A 101 16.29 -10.00 -17.21
C ASN A 101 15.40 -8.76 -17.34
N VAL A 102 14.41 -8.54 -16.50
CA VAL A 102 13.73 -7.25 -16.41
C VAL A 102 13.83 -6.75 -14.97
N ASN A 103 14.14 -5.45 -14.78
CA ASN A 103 14.11 -4.81 -13.46
C ASN A 103 12.90 -5.30 -12.67
N PRO A 104 13.08 -5.81 -11.43
CA PRO A 104 11.97 -6.36 -10.67
C PRO A 104 10.88 -5.31 -10.55
N LYS A 105 9.73 -5.57 -11.20
CA LYS A 105 8.59 -4.66 -11.17
C LYS A 105 7.98 -4.71 -9.77
N MET A 106 8.18 -3.67 -9.00
CA MET A 106 7.48 -3.53 -7.72
C MET A 106 5.99 -3.39 -8.00
N LYS A 107 5.20 -4.30 -7.46
CA LYS A 107 3.73 -4.25 -7.55
C LYS A 107 3.16 -3.09 -6.75
N ILE A 108 2.00 -2.62 -7.16
CA ILE A 108 1.18 -1.71 -6.37
C ILE A 108 0.00 -2.49 -5.83
N VAL A 109 -0.07 -2.61 -4.52
CA VAL A 109 -1.09 -3.42 -3.84
C VAL A 109 -1.99 -2.51 -3.01
N ASN A 110 -3.31 -2.69 -3.15
CA ASN A 110 -4.28 -2.00 -2.32
C ASN A 110 -4.20 -2.54 -0.86
N PRO A 111 -3.88 -1.70 0.13
CA PRO A 111 -3.71 -2.14 1.52
C PRO A 111 -4.98 -2.71 2.18
N LYS A 112 -6.16 -2.36 1.66
CA LYS A 112 -7.45 -2.84 2.20
C LYS A 112 -7.69 -4.31 1.91
N ASN A 113 -7.38 -4.76 0.69
CA ASN A 113 -7.73 -6.11 0.20
C ASN A 113 -6.55 -6.92 -0.35
N ASN A 114 -5.34 -6.35 -0.38
CA ASN A 114 -4.13 -6.96 -0.93
C ASN A 114 -4.20 -7.32 -2.43
N ILE A 115 -5.09 -6.66 -3.19
CA ILE A 115 -5.20 -6.86 -4.64
C ILE A 115 -4.18 -5.98 -5.35
N ASP A 116 -3.53 -6.52 -6.39
CA ASP A 116 -2.65 -5.76 -7.28
C ASP A 116 -3.49 -4.80 -8.13
N ILE A 117 -3.16 -3.51 -8.07
CA ILE A 117 -3.84 -2.44 -8.79
C ILE A 117 -2.94 -1.77 -9.84
N GLY A 118 -1.80 -2.38 -10.16
CA GLY A 118 -0.83 -1.83 -11.11
C GLY A 118 -1.40 -1.57 -12.50
N GLU A 119 -2.34 -2.39 -12.94
CA GLU A 119 -3.02 -2.26 -14.24
C GLU A 119 -4.10 -1.15 -14.28
N CYS A 120 -4.38 -0.50 -13.15
CA CYS A 120 -5.34 0.60 -13.11
C CYS A 120 -4.81 1.80 -13.90
N SER A 121 -5.55 2.24 -14.91
CA SER A 121 -5.25 3.44 -15.67
C SER A 121 -5.81 4.68 -14.98
N ILE A 122 -5.06 5.77 -15.02
CA ILE A 122 -5.44 7.05 -14.45
C ILE A 122 -5.93 7.94 -15.57
N ALA A 123 -7.20 8.37 -15.50
CA ALA A 123 -7.72 9.42 -16.33
C ALA A 123 -7.54 10.78 -15.65
N VAL A 124 -6.85 11.69 -16.30
CA VAL A 124 -6.51 13.01 -15.74
C VAL A 124 -7.19 14.10 -16.56
N LYS A 125 -7.79 15.06 -15.88
CA LYS A 125 -8.32 16.26 -16.50
C LYS A 125 -7.55 17.49 -16.02
N TYR A 126 -7.20 18.34 -16.98
CA TYR A 126 -6.50 19.58 -16.70
C TYR A 126 -7.43 20.76 -16.94
N GLU A 127 -7.94 21.36 -15.85
CA GLU A 127 -8.82 22.53 -15.89
C GLU A 127 -8.25 23.67 -15.04
N ASN A 128 -8.29 24.88 -15.58
CA ASN A 128 -7.88 26.13 -14.89
C ASN A 128 -6.47 26.09 -14.27
N GLY A 129 -5.53 25.39 -14.92
CA GLY A 129 -4.16 25.27 -14.39
C GLY A 129 -4.00 24.22 -13.30
N LYS A 130 -5.06 23.49 -12.94
CA LYS A 130 -5.05 22.44 -11.92
C LYS A 130 -5.33 21.08 -12.55
N LEU A 131 -4.52 20.11 -12.18
CA LEU A 131 -4.73 18.71 -12.53
C LEU A 131 -5.71 18.08 -11.55
N THR A 132 -6.71 17.39 -12.09
CA THR A 132 -7.64 16.58 -11.31
C THR A 132 -7.67 15.16 -11.85
N ILE A 133 -7.67 14.17 -10.98
CA ILE A 133 -7.88 12.78 -11.38
C ILE A 133 -9.39 12.56 -11.46
N GLU A 134 -9.89 12.24 -12.66
CA GLU A 134 -11.33 12.00 -12.86
C GLU A 134 -11.75 10.58 -12.51
N SER A 135 -10.95 9.61 -12.86
CA SER A 135 -11.25 8.20 -12.59
C SER A 135 -10.02 7.34 -12.73
N MET A 136 -10.01 6.21 -12.05
CA MET A 136 -9.14 5.09 -12.40
C MET A 136 -10.01 4.01 -13.03
N SER A 137 -9.77 3.72 -14.28
CA SER A 137 -10.51 2.70 -15.03
C SER A 137 -9.65 1.46 -15.20
N ASN A 138 -10.25 0.34 -15.07
CA ASN A 138 -10.00 -0.98 -15.65
C ASN A 138 -10.12 -2.16 -14.70
N ASN A 139 -11.16 -2.33 -14.01
CA ASN A 139 -11.65 -3.53 -13.31
C ASN A 139 -12.24 -3.15 -11.96
N ASN A 140 -13.13 -3.98 -11.41
CA ASN A 140 -13.70 -3.86 -10.06
C ASN A 140 -12.67 -3.84 -8.90
N SER A 141 -11.38 -3.89 -9.24
CA SER A 141 -10.25 -3.88 -8.29
C SER A 141 -9.64 -2.50 -8.11
N CYS A 142 -9.90 -1.56 -9.03
CA CYS A 142 -9.36 -0.21 -8.95
C CYS A 142 -10.09 0.61 -7.89
N PRO A 143 -9.37 1.44 -7.13
CA PRO A 143 -9.99 2.32 -6.17
C PRO A 143 -11.00 3.27 -6.82
N ASN A 144 -12.17 3.47 -6.22
CA ASN A 144 -13.21 4.39 -6.71
C ASN A 144 -13.29 5.70 -5.90
N ASP A 145 -12.52 5.82 -4.82
CA ASP A 145 -12.61 6.90 -3.83
C ASP A 145 -11.47 7.90 -4.03
N TYR A 146 -11.61 8.85 -4.98
CA TYR A 146 -10.58 9.88 -5.27
C TYR A 146 -10.95 11.28 -4.79
N ASN A 147 -12.11 11.46 -4.16
CA ASN A 147 -12.57 12.74 -3.66
C ASN A 147 -12.05 13.05 -2.28
#